data_cd7d3b3b6438d13460515c5bbcfbd938
#
_entry.id   cd7d3b3b6438d13460515c5bbcfbd938
#
_cell.length_a   1.000
_cell.length_b   1.000
_cell.length_c   1.000
_cell.angle_alpha   90.00
_cell.angle_beta   90.00
_cell.angle_gamma   90.00
#
_symmetry.space_group_name_H-M   'P 1'
#
loop_
_entity.id
_entity.type
_entity.pdbx_description
1 polymer ?
#
loop_
_entity_poly.entity_id
_entity_poly.type
_entity_poly.pdbx_seq_one_letter_code
_entity_poly.pdbx_strand_id
1 'polypeptide(L)'
;LVVYLFFASGINHFAKLPILTNNVKDISKISNESLKDKITILGFFGKNIEDRYGDAGNLNQEIFKRFNEFKDFQFVMIQPKETKFLSDNLIKEMNRLTKTDFKNWKFVEMSDEDLVGVFNSLQTDLKLDANLGTSYVFIIDRMGNLRGRDDKEGAKFGYDSRFVADINNNMVDDVKVILAEYRMALKKNNVYK
;
A
#
# COMPACT_ATOMS: atom_id res chain seq x y z
N LEU A 1 38.57 -9.61 20.82
CA LEU A 1 37.32 -9.61 21.59
C LEU A 1 36.41 -8.41 21.21
N VAL A 2 36.99 -7.19 21.18
CA VAL A 2 36.25 -5.94 20.84
C VAL A 2 35.69 -5.98 19.43
N VAL A 3 36.42 -6.47 18.43
CA VAL A 3 35.96 -6.59 17.02
C VAL A 3 34.79 -7.56 16.92
N TYR A 4 34.81 -8.67 17.68
CA TYR A 4 33.70 -9.62 17.71
C TYR A 4 32.42 -9.01 18.32
N LEU A 5 32.55 -8.17 19.34
CA LEU A 5 31.43 -7.43 19.93
C LEU A 5 30.84 -6.39 18.96
N PHE A 6 31.70 -5.75 18.15
CA PHE A 6 31.21 -4.85 17.08
C PHE A 6 30.44 -5.60 16.00
N PHE A 7 30.90 -6.77 15.58
CA PHE A 7 30.16 -7.62 14.64
C PHE A 7 28.88 -8.22 15.25
N ALA A 8 28.91 -8.57 16.54
CA ALA A 8 27.73 -9.08 17.25
C ALA A 8 26.69 -7.99 17.54
N SER A 9 27.12 -6.75 17.81
CA SER A 9 26.23 -5.59 17.98
C SER A 9 25.74 -5.02 16.65
N GLY A 10 26.45 -5.28 15.54
CA GLY A 10 26.03 -4.97 14.16
C GLY A 10 24.98 -5.93 13.60
N ILE A 11 24.56 -6.95 14.37
CA ILE A 11 23.46 -7.83 13.98
C ILE A 11 22.14 -7.10 14.19
N ASN A 12 21.76 -6.32 13.18
CA ASN A 12 20.39 -6.16 12.72
C ASN A 12 19.34 -5.60 13.69
N HIS A 13 19.49 -4.37 14.12
CA HIS A 13 18.31 -3.53 14.31
C HIS A 13 17.97 -2.84 12.96
N PHE A 14 17.61 -3.62 11.95
CA PHE A 14 16.89 -3.05 10.83
C PHE A 14 15.55 -2.51 11.38
N ALA A 15 15.30 -1.25 11.15
CA ALA A 15 14.01 -0.66 11.47
C ALA A 15 12.92 -1.56 10.86
N LYS A 16 12.00 -2.01 11.69
CA LYS A 16 10.82 -2.74 11.24
C LYS A 16 9.65 -1.77 11.27
N LEU A 17 8.86 -1.79 10.21
CA LEU A 17 7.63 -1.04 10.23
C LEU A 17 6.62 -1.78 11.14
N PRO A 18 6.06 -1.16 12.19
CA PRO A 18 5.09 -1.79 13.09
C PRO A 18 3.89 -2.40 12.35
N ILE A 19 3.34 -3.49 12.90
CA ILE A 19 2.03 -4.01 12.53
C ILE A 19 1.01 -3.25 13.36
N LEU A 20 0.13 -2.50 12.72
CA LEU A 20 -0.92 -1.74 13.38
C LEU A 20 -2.21 -2.54 13.48
N THR A 21 -2.53 -3.33 12.43
CA THR A 21 -3.70 -4.20 12.40
C THR A 21 -3.34 -5.54 11.78
N ASN A 22 -3.71 -6.63 12.42
CA ASN A 22 -3.52 -7.98 11.90
C ASN A 22 -4.73 -8.41 11.06
N ASN A 23 -4.46 -9.20 10.00
CA ASN A 23 -5.48 -9.90 9.21
C ASN A 23 -6.57 -8.96 8.66
N VAL A 24 -6.17 -7.95 7.91
CA VAL A 24 -7.08 -7.13 7.10
C VAL A 24 -7.92 -8.05 6.19
N LYS A 25 -9.22 -7.75 6.03
CA LYS A 25 -10.15 -8.55 5.21
C LYS A 25 -9.60 -8.68 3.79
N ASP A 26 -9.23 -9.89 3.41
CA ASP A 26 -8.76 -10.18 2.06
C ASP A 26 -9.91 -10.12 1.05
N ILE A 27 -9.59 -9.71 -0.17
CA ILE A 27 -10.54 -9.48 -1.27
C ILE A 27 -10.66 -10.64 -2.24
N SER A 28 -9.90 -11.74 -2.04
CA SER A 28 -9.84 -12.90 -2.95
C SER A 28 -11.18 -13.65 -3.09
N LYS A 29 -12.10 -13.48 -2.14
CA LYS A 29 -13.46 -14.02 -2.22
C LYS A 29 -14.41 -13.17 -3.07
N ILE A 30 -14.02 -11.93 -3.39
CA ILE A 30 -14.85 -10.94 -4.07
C ILE A 30 -14.29 -10.64 -5.46
N SER A 31 -12.98 -10.80 -5.63
CA SER A 31 -12.27 -10.49 -6.87
C SER A 31 -11.21 -11.53 -7.19
N ASN A 32 -10.58 -11.44 -8.36
CA ASN A 32 -9.43 -12.27 -8.74
C ASN A 32 -8.11 -11.77 -8.11
N GLU A 33 -8.14 -10.69 -7.34
CA GLU A 33 -6.99 -10.12 -6.66
C GLU A 33 -6.99 -10.50 -5.17
N SER A 34 -5.83 -10.47 -4.54
CA SER A 34 -5.65 -10.73 -3.11
C SER A 34 -4.74 -9.68 -2.48
N LEU A 35 -4.96 -9.37 -1.21
CA LEU A 35 -4.07 -8.54 -0.40
C LEU A 35 -2.93 -9.35 0.23
N LYS A 36 -2.90 -10.68 0.02
CA LYS A 36 -1.85 -11.59 0.51
C LYS A 36 -0.80 -11.87 -0.55
N ASP A 37 0.34 -12.40 -0.09
CA ASP A 37 1.49 -12.79 -0.92
C ASP A 37 2.21 -11.66 -1.66
N LYS A 38 1.69 -10.43 -1.58
CA LYS A 38 2.31 -9.22 -2.13
C LYS A 38 2.32 -8.09 -1.11
N ILE A 39 3.25 -7.17 -1.27
CA ILE A 39 3.21 -5.88 -0.60
C ILE A 39 2.23 -5.01 -1.40
N THR A 40 1.15 -4.60 -0.77
CA THR A 40 0.07 -3.88 -1.44
C THR A 40 -0.06 -2.46 -0.93
N ILE A 41 -0.09 -1.49 -1.84
CA ILE A 41 -0.61 -0.16 -1.55
C ILE A 41 -2.11 -0.21 -1.80
N LEU A 42 -2.88 -0.16 -0.72
CA LEU A 42 -4.34 -0.23 -0.74
C LEU A 42 -4.93 1.17 -0.68
N GLY A 43 -5.82 1.49 -1.61
CA GLY A 43 -6.56 2.75 -1.65
C GLY A 43 -8.06 2.52 -1.85
N PHE A 44 -8.85 3.56 -1.55
CA PHE A 44 -10.30 3.58 -1.73
C PHE A 44 -10.66 4.82 -2.53
N PHE A 45 -10.94 4.65 -3.82
CA PHE A 45 -11.16 5.78 -4.71
C PHE A 45 -12.62 6.27 -4.72
N GLY A 46 -13.55 5.43 -4.25
CA GLY A 46 -14.96 5.79 -4.11
C GLY A 46 -15.68 5.97 -5.44
N LYS A 47 -16.82 6.66 -5.40
CA LYS A 47 -17.68 6.90 -6.58
C LYS A 47 -17.15 8.01 -7.49
N ASN A 48 -16.42 8.98 -6.92
CA ASN A 48 -15.89 10.15 -7.63
C ASN A 48 -14.40 9.99 -7.91
N ILE A 49 -14.03 9.06 -8.80
CA ILE A 49 -12.62 8.78 -9.14
C ILE A 49 -11.91 10.00 -9.75
N GLU A 50 -12.65 10.88 -10.42
CA GLU A 50 -12.11 12.11 -11.01
C GLU A 50 -11.49 13.03 -9.96
N ASP A 51 -12.06 13.10 -8.75
CA ASP A 51 -11.51 13.86 -7.64
C ASP A 51 -10.16 13.30 -7.13
N ARG A 52 -9.82 12.06 -7.53
CA ARG A 52 -8.59 11.35 -7.16
C ARG A 52 -7.47 11.40 -8.21
N TYR A 53 -7.65 12.14 -9.30
CA TYR A 53 -6.62 12.22 -10.36
C TYR A 53 -5.30 12.81 -9.84
N GLY A 54 -5.35 13.83 -9.00
CA GLY A 54 -4.17 14.40 -8.35
C GLY A 54 -3.49 13.40 -7.41
N ASP A 55 -4.29 12.71 -6.57
CA ASP A 55 -3.84 11.67 -5.64
C ASP A 55 -3.12 10.54 -6.41
N ALA A 56 -3.75 10.04 -7.47
CA ALA A 56 -3.19 9.01 -8.34
C ALA A 56 -1.88 9.47 -9.02
N GLY A 57 -1.82 10.73 -9.47
CA GLY A 57 -0.62 11.31 -10.05
C GLY A 57 0.56 11.33 -9.07
N ASN A 58 0.32 11.78 -7.84
CA ASN A 58 1.32 11.80 -6.78
C ASN A 58 1.79 10.39 -6.42
N LEU A 59 0.87 9.44 -6.23
CA LEU A 59 1.18 8.05 -5.93
C LEU A 59 1.98 7.39 -7.07
N ASN A 60 1.61 7.65 -8.32
CA ASN A 60 2.36 7.15 -9.48
C ASN A 60 3.79 7.68 -9.49
N GLN A 61 3.97 8.97 -9.31
CA GLN A 61 5.28 9.61 -9.40
C GLN A 61 6.21 9.21 -8.25
N GLU A 62 5.69 9.21 -7.01
CA GLU A 62 6.52 9.04 -5.82
C GLU A 62 6.68 7.58 -5.38
N ILE A 63 5.69 6.73 -5.63
CA ILE A 63 5.71 5.34 -5.16
C ILE A 63 5.74 4.36 -6.32
N PHE A 64 4.75 4.41 -7.22
CA PHE A 64 4.60 3.35 -8.22
C PHE A 64 5.81 3.24 -9.15
N LYS A 65 6.28 4.34 -9.73
CA LYS A 65 7.46 4.35 -10.60
C LYS A 65 8.73 3.84 -9.91
N ARG A 66 8.85 4.02 -8.60
CA ARG A 66 10.04 3.59 -7.85
C ARG A 66 10.04 2.11 -7.51
N PHE A 67 8.85 1.51 -7.35
CA PHE A 67 8.71 0.18 -6.76
C PHE A 67 7.99 -0.83 -7.65
N ASN A 68 7.38 -0.45 -8.79
CA ASN A 68 6.59 -1.34 -9.64
C ASN A 68 7.37 -2.51 -10.25
N GLU A 69 8.69 -2.43 -10.32
CA GLU A 69 9.56 -3.51 -10.82
C GLU A 69 9.72 -4.66 -9.81
N PHE A 70 9.37 -4.44 -8.53
CA PHE A 70 9.38 -5.52 -7.56
C PHE A 70 8.22 -6.48 -7.85
N LYS A 71 8.56 -7.76 -8.09
CA LYS A 71 7.61 -8.80 -8.49
C LYS A 71 6.42 -8.92 -7.52
N ASP A 72 6.67 -8.77 -6.22
CA ASP A 72 5.69 -8.95 -5.15
C ASP A 72 5.18 -7.60 -4.61
N PHE A 73 5.09 -6.59 -5.47
CA PHE A 73 4.55 -5.27 -5.18
C PHE A 73 3.38 -4.95 -6.10
N GLN A 74 2.31 -4.39 -5.53
CA GLN A 74 1.13 -3.99 -6.30
C GLN A 74 0.41 -2.80 -5.68
N PHE A 75 -0.41 -2.15 -6.50
CA PHE A 75 -1.44 -1.22 -6.07
C PHE A 75 -2.80 -1.89 -6.23
N VAL A 76 -3.65 -1.76 -5.22
CA VAL A 76 -5.06 -2.17 -5.26
C VAL A 76 -5.91 -1.00 -4.85
N MET A 77 -6.68 -0.47 -5.82
CA MET A 77 -7.61 0.62 -5.60
C MET A 77 -9.02 0.06 -5.62
N ILE A 78 -9.69 0.10 -4.48
CA ILE A 78 -11.06 -0.38 -4.33
C ILE A 78 -12.02 0.73 -4.74
N GLN A 79 -13.03 0.37 -5.51
CA GLN A 79 -14.07 1.26 -6.00
C GLN A 79 -15.45 0.58 -5.96
N PRO A 80 -16.55 1.33 -5.85
CA PRO A 80 -17.90 0.81 -5.96
C PRO A 80 -18.16 0.20 -7.34
N LYS A 81 -19.14 -0.70 -7.43
CA LYS A 81 -19.62 -1.24 -8.71
C LYS A 81 -20.06 -0.12 -9.65
N GLU A 82 -19.97 -0.42 -10.96
CA GLU A 82 -20.40 0.50 -12.04
C GLU A 82 -19.53 1.77 -12.18
N THR A 83 -18.37 1.80 -11.55
CA THR A 83 -17.42 2.93 -11.67
C THR A 83 -16.17 2.58 -12.52
N LYS A 84 -16.11 1.36 -13.07
CA LYS A 84 -14.97 0.88 -13.87
C LYS A 84 -14.56 1.83 -15.00
N PHE A 85 -15.53 2.41 -15.69
CA PHE A 85 -15.25 3.33 -16.79
C PHE A 85 -14.47 4.58 -16.31
N LEU A 86 -14.66 5.04 -15.08
CA LEU A 86 -13.93 6.17 -14.49
C LEU A 86 -12.46 5.79 -14.25
N SER A 87 -12.21 4.59 -13.69
CA SER A 87 -10.84 4.11 -13.49
C SER A 87 -10.13 3.79 -14.80
N ASP A 88 -10.84 3.28 -15.82
CA ASP A 88 -10.28 3.07 -17.16
C ASP A 88 -9.89 4.42 -17.80
N ASN A 89 -10.68 5.48 -17.62
CA ASN A 89 -10.36 6.83 -18.07
C ASN A 89 -9.14 7.40 -17.32
N LEU A 90 -9.08 7.21 -15.99
CA LEU A 90 -7.92 7.61 -15.18
C LEU A 90 -6.64 6.95 -15.70
N ILE A 91 -6.63 5.63 -15.89
CA ILE A 91 -5.47 4.90 -16.41
C ILE A 91 -5.07 5.38 -17.80
N LYS A 92 -6.05 5.61 -18.69
CA LYS A 92 -5.79 6.14 -20.04
C LYS A 92 -5.12 7.50 -19.99
N GLU A 93 -5.60 8.39 -19.15
CA GLU A 93 -5.03 9.74 -19.00
C GLU A 93 -3.64 9.69 -18.36
N MET A 94 -3.45 8.89 -17.32
CA MET A 94 -2.13 8.70 -16.69
C MET A 94 -1.12 8.07 -17.65
N ASN A 95 -1.52 7.09 -18.46
CA ASN A 95 -0.67 6.51 -19.51
C ASN A 95 -0.23 7.57 -20.53
N ARG A 96 -1.17 8.42 -20.96
CA ARG A 96 -0.89 9.50 -21.90
C ARG A 96 0.17 10.47 -21.37
N LEU A 97 0.08 10.80 -20.08
CA LEU A 97 0.94 11.79 -19.42
C LEU A 97 2.29 11.22 -18.99
N THR A 98 2.35 9.97 -18.54
CA THR A 98 3.51 9.44 -17.81
C THR A 98 4.23 8.31 -18.53
N LYS A 99 3.62 7.69 -19.52
CA LYS A 99 4.11 6.48 -20.22
C LYS A 99 4.46 5.32 -19.27
N THR A 100 3.75 5.22 -18.14
CA THR A 100 3.95 4.19 -17.12
C THR A 100 3.17 2.92 -17.49
N ASP A 101 3.76 1.72 -17.31
CA ASP A 101 3.03 0.46 -17.40
C ASP A 101 2.25 0.21 -16.10
N PHE A 102 0.93 0.29 -16.16
CA PHE A 102 0.03 0.17 -15.00
C PHE A 102 -0.44 -1.27 -14.73
N LYS A 103 0.22 -2.31 -15.26
CA LYS A 103 -0.21 -3.72 -15.06
C LYS A 103 -0.31 -4.14 -13.58
N ASN A 104 0.50 -3.56 -12.70
CA ASN A 104 0.49 -3.82 -11.27
C ASN A 104 -0.36 -2.81 -10.47
N TRP A 105 -1.12 -1.95 -11.16
CA TRP A 105 -2.11 -1.06 -10.55
C TRP A 105 -3.50 -1.62 -10.84
N LYS A 106 -4.09 -2.25 -9.84
CA LYS A 106 -5.35 -2.97 -9.96
C LYS A 106 -6.51 -2.12 -9.45
N PHE A 107 -7.56 -1.99 -10.25
CA PHE A 107 -8.83 -1.43 -9.79
C PHE A 107 -9.81 -2.57 -9.56
N VAL A 108 -10.39 -2.62 -8.35
CA VAL A 108 -11.27 -3.70 -7.91
C VAL A 108 -12.63 -3.12 -7.57
N GLU A 109 -13.64 -3.52 -8.34
CA GLU A 109 -15.03 -3.17 -8.07
C GLU A 109 -15.64 -4.14 -7.06
N MET A 110 -16.37 -3.60 -6.09
CA MET A 110 -17.15 -4.39 -5.14
C MET A 110 -18.41 -3.66 -4.69
N SER A 111 -19.30 -4.35 -3.96
CA SER A 111 -20.45 -3.70 -3.34
C SER A 111 -20.02 -2.64 -2.33
N ASP A 112 -20.88 -1.64 -2.10
CA ASP A 112 -20.65 -0.60 -1.09
C ASP A 112 -20.42 -1.24 0.30
N GLU A 113 -21.19 -2.29 0.64
CA GLU A 113 -21.06 -3.04 1.88
C GLU A 113 -19.69 -3.74 2.01
N ASP A 114 -19.23 -4.41 0.96
CA ASP A 114 -17.93 -5.09 0.96
C ASP A 114 -16.78 -4.08 1.04
N LEU A 115 -16.87 -2.96 0.33
CA LEU A 115 -15.90 -1.87 0.37
C LEU A 115 -15.76 -1.33 1.81
N VAL A 116 -16.90 -0.99 2.44
CA VAL A 116 -16.93 -0.53 3.84
C VAL A 116 -16.38 -1.63 4.76
N GLY A 117 -16.72 -2.89 4.50
CA GLY A 117 -16.22 -4.02 5.27
C GLY A 117 -14.69 -4.19 5.20
N VAL A 118 -14.09 -4.00 4.01
CA VAL A 118 -12.63 -4.01 3.86
C VAL A 118 -12.02 -2.80 4.59
N PHE A 119 -12.57 -1.60 4.41
CA PHE A 119 -12.07 -0.41 5.09
C PHE A 119 -12.12 -0.55 6.62
N ASN A 120 -13.24 -0.98 7.17
CA ASN A 120 -13.40 -1.17 8.62
C ASN A 120 -12.44 -2.22 9.19
N SER A 121 -12.03 -3.21 8.38
CA SER A 121 -11.05 -4.21 8.81
C SER A 121 -9.64 -3.65 9.03
N LEU A 122 -9.35 -2.43 8.54
CA LEU A 122 -8.10 -1.72 8.81
C LEU A 122 -8.01 -1.25 10.27
N GLN A 123 -9.14 -1.12 10.98
CA GLN A 123 -9.22 -0.68 12.38
C GLN A 123 -8.51 0.66 12.61
N THR A 124 -8.67 1.61 11.70
CA THR A 124 -8.09 2.94 11.75
C THR A 124 -9.09 3.98 12.26
N ASP A 125 -8.62 5.10 12.75
CA ASP A 125 -9.41 6.30 13.08
C ASP A 125 -9.81 7.14 11.85
N LEU A 126 -9.22 6.83 10.68
CA LEU A 126 -9.57 7.47 9.40
C LEU A 126 -10.98 7.08 8.95
N LYS A 127 -11.53 7.86 8.02
CA LYS A 127 -12.91 7.67 7.54
C LYS A 127 -12.98 7.74 6.02
N LEU A 128 -13.94 7.03 5.46
CA LEU A 128 -14.39 7.24 4.09
C LEU A 128 -15.29 8.48 4.02
N ASP A 129 -15.23 9.18 2.91
CA ASP A 129 -16.17 10.27 2.60
C ASP A 129 -17.55 9.74 2.19
N ALA A 130 -18.49 10.64 1.88
CA ALA A 130 -19.85 10.28 1.46
C ALA A 130 -19.89 9.49 0.14
N ASN A 131 -18.81 9.54 -0.66
CA ASN A 131 -18.65 8.80 -1.91
C ASN A 131 -17.86 7.50 -1.74
N LEU A 132 -17.64 7.04 -0.50
CA LEU A 132 -16.88 5.85 -0.17
C LEU A 132 -15.41 5.90 -0.61
N GLY A 133 -14.85 7.10 -0.71
CA GLY A 133 -13.45 7.34 -1.03
C GLY A 133 -12.67 7.93 0.14
N THR A 134 -11.35 7.89 0.03
CA THR A 134 -10.44 8.62 0.92
C THR A 134 -9.14 8.92 0.17
N SER A 135 -8.48 10.03 0.51
CA SER A 135 -7.15 10.34 -0.01
C SER A 135 -6.04 9.59 0.73
N TYR A 136 -6.37 8.85 1.79
CA TYR A 136 -5.40 8.04 2.49
C TYR A 136 -5.20 6.69 1.81
N VAL A 137 -3.93 6.29 1.68
CA VAL A 137 -3.54 4.96 1.21
C VAL A 137 -2.80 4.21 2.30
N PHE A 138 -2.85 2.89 2.25
CA PHE A 138 -2.41 2.00 3.32
C PHE A 138 -1.39 1.00 2.80
N ILE A 139 -0.38 0.65 3.62
CA ILE A 139 0.59 -0.38 3.29
C ILE A 139 0.14 -1.70 3.91
N ILE A 140 -0.18 -2.68 3.08
CA ILE A 140 -0.52 -4.04 3.51
C ILE A 140 0.66 -4.96 3.19
N ASP A 141 1.12 -5.70 4.20
CA ASP A 141 2.21 -6.66 4.01
C ASP A 141 1.74 -7.97 3.37
N ARG A 142 2.67 -8.86 3.05
CA ARG A 142 2.39 -10.15 2.41
C ARG A 142 1.54 -11.11 3.24
N MET A 143 1.45 -10.88 4.55
CA MET A 143 0.61 -11.67 5.45
C MET A 143 -0.81 -11.10 5.56
N GLY A 144 -1.08 -9.95 4.91
CA GLY A 144 -2.35 -9.25 4.99
C GLY A 144 -2.47 -8.37 6.24
N ASN A 145 -1.38 -7.88 6.81
CA ASN A 145 -1.40 -6.99 7.95
C ASN A 145 -1.21 -5.54 7.51
N LEU A 146 -1.92 -4.62 8.14
CA LEU A 146 -1.68 -3.19 7.99
C LEU A 146 -0.39 -2.79 8.69
N ARG A 147 0.50 -2.16 7.97
CA ARG A 147 1.78 -1.66 8.46
C ARG A 147 1.79 -0.14 8.47
N GLY A 148 2.40 0.44 9.49
CA GLY A 148 2.51 1.89 9.62
C GLY A 148 3.44 2.27 10.76
N ARG A 149 3.57 3.57 11.03
CA ARG A 149 4.38 4.08 12.13
C ARG A 149 3.58 4.06 13.42
N ASP A 150 4.26 3.81 14.52
CA ASP A 150 3.74 3.95 15.87
C ASP A 150 4.84 4.60 16.71
N ASP A 151 4.74 5.88 16.87
CA ASP A 151 5.72 6.70 17.57
C ASP A 151 5.08 7.55 18.66
N LYS A 152 5.81 8.54 19.19
CA LYS A 152 5.33 9.40 20.28
C LYS A 152 4.15 10.29 19.88
N GLU A 153 3.93 10.50 18.59
CA GLU A 153 2.82 11.28 18.05
C GLU A 153 1.57 10.41 17.83
N GLY A 154 1.70 9.10 18.02
CA GLY A 154 0.64 8.11 17.86
C GLY A 154 0.77 7.28 16.61
N ALA A 155 -0.20 6.38 16.39
CA ALA A 155 -0.19 5.49 15.25
C ALA A 155 -0.56 6.22 13.95
N LYS A 156 0.33 6.13 12.94
CA LYS A 156 0.06 6.60 11.57
C LYS A 156 -0.39 5.41 10.72
N PHE A 157 -1.70 5.26 10.56
CA PHE A 157 -2.32 4.15 9.83
C PHE A 157 -2.20 4.27 8.32
N GLY A 158 -2.23 5.48 7.77
CA GLY A 158 -2.24 5.74 6.33
C GLY A 158 -1.46 6.99 5.95
N TYR A 159 -1.25 7.17 4.64
CA TYR A 159 -0.48 8.27 4.05
C TYR A 159 -1.41 9.09 3.17
N ASP A 160 -1.42 10.40 3.38
CA ASP A 160 -2.29 11.31 2.63
C ASP A 160 -1.71 11.57 1.23
N SER A 161 -2.34 11.01 0.22
CA SER A 161 -1.88 11.08 -1.18
C SER A 161 -2.00 12.47 -1.81
N ARG A 162 -2.72 13.40 -1.18
CA ARG A 162 -2.78 14.79 -1.62
C ARG A 162 -1.47 15.53 -1.38
N PHE A 163 -0.69 15.11 -0.39
CA PHE A 163 0.53 15.80 0.03
C PHE A 163 1.78 15.02 -0.39
N VAL A 164 2.45 15.51 -1.44
CA VAL A 164 3.72 14.94 -1.92
C VAL A 164 4.75 14.82 -0.78
N ALA A 165 4.76 15.78 0.15
CA ALA A 165 5.66 15.74 1.30
C ALA A 165 5.42 14.52 2.22
N ASP A 166 4.15 14.17 2.48
CA ASP A 166 3.83 12.98 3.29
C ASP A 166 4.24 11.69 2.58
N ILE A 167 3.96 11.60 1.27
CA ILE A 167 4.36 10.45 0.48
C ILE A 167 5.89 10.32 0.45
N ASN A 168 6.59 11.40 0.10
CA ASN A 168 8.04 11.34 -0.15
C ASN A 168 8.86 11.21 1.14
N ASN A 169 8.48 11.90 2.22
CA ASN A 169 9.24 11.90 3.47
C ASN A 169 8.90 10.73 4.39
N ASN A 170 7.70 10.15 4.24
CA ASN A 170 7.23 9.08 5.12
C ASN A 170 7.01 7.78 4.35
N MET A 171 6.07 7.77 3.39
CA MET A 171 5.65 6.53 2.74
C MET A 171 6.77 5.87 1.92
N VAL A 172 7.60 6.65 1.22
CA VAL A 172 8.73 6.11 0.43
C VAL A 172 9.70 5.33 1.32
N ASP A 173 10.04 5.87 2.50
CA ASP A 173 10.96 5.21 3.41
C ASP A 173 10.33 3.97 4.05
N ASP A 174 9.05 4.02 4.39
CA ASP A 174 8.33 2.89 4.96
C ASP A 174 8.17 1.75 3.95
N VAL A 175 7.93 2.06 2.67
CA VAL A 175 7.94 1.04 1.59
C VAL A 175 9.34 0.42 1.42
N LYS A 176 10.42 1.20 1.51
CA LYS A 176 11.78 0.66 1.48
C LYS A 176 12.04 -0.29 2.66
N VAL A 177 11.60 0.09 3.86
CA VAL A 177 11.76 -0.75 5.06
C VAL A 177 11.06 -2.09 4.87
N ILE A 178 9.79 -2.10 4.45
CA ILE A 178 9.04 -3.36 4.28
C ILE A 178 9.59 -4.24 3.15
N LEU A 179 10.09 -3.64 2.07
CA LEU A 179 10.78 -4.37 1.00
C LEU A 179 12.11 -4.98 1.49
N ALA A 180 12.84 -4.27 2.34
CA ALA A 180 14.08 -4.78 2.94
C ALA A 180 13.80 -5.94 3.91
N GLU A 181 12.78 -5.83 4.78
CA GLU A 181 12.31 -6.92 5.65
C GLU A 181 12.02 -8.19 4.82
N TYR A 182 11.31 -8.03 3.72
CA TYR A 182 10.96 -9.14 2.84
C TYR A 182 12.19 -9.80 2.19
N ARG A 183 13.13 -9.02 1.65
CA ARG A 183 14.37 -9.56 1.07
C ARG A 183 15.20 -10.34 2.07
N MET A 184 15.26 -9.87 3.32
CA MET A 184 15.99 -10.57 4.39
C MET A 184 15.33 -11.89 4.77
N ALA A 185 13.99 -11.92 4.85
CA ALA A 185 13.23 -13.14 5.10
C ALA A 185 13.48 -14.20 4.02
N LEU A 186 13.50 -13.80 2.74
CA LEU A 186 13.83 -14.70 1.61
C LEU A 186 15.25 -15.25 1.70
N LYS A 187 16.24 -14.41 2.04
CA LYS A 187 17.64 -14.87 2.19
C LYS A 187 17.77 -15.92 3.29
N LYS A 188 17.13 -15.69 4.45
CA LYS A 188 17.11 -16.68 5.53
C LYS A 188 16.52 -18.03 5.08
N ASN A 189 15.39 -18.01 4.39
CA ASN A 189 14.73 -19.24 3.93
C ASN A 189 15.54 -19.99 2.85
N ASN A 190 16.35 -19.30 2.06
CA ASN A 190 17.20 -19.91 1.04
C ASN A 190 18.55 -20.43 1.58
N VAL A 191 18.99 -19.98 2.75
CA VAL A 191 20.22 -20.48 3.40
C VAL A 191 19.98 -21.83 4.11
N TYR A 192 18.72 -22.17 4.39
CA TYR A 192 18.33 -23.44 5.04
C TYR A 192 17.74 -24.47 4.08
N LYS A 193 17.84 -24.27 2.76
CA LYS A 193 17.61 -25.24 1.71
C LYS A 193 18.92 -25.65 1.07
#